data_43e6439b9c3ae9b3568796ef2f8e33c3
#
_entry.id   43e6439b9c3ae9b3568796ef2f8e33c3
#
_cell.length_a   1.000
_cell.length_b   1.000
_cell.length_c   1.000
_cell.angle_alpha   90.00
_cell.angle_beta   90.00
_cell.angle_gamma   90.00
#
_symmetry.space_group_name_H-M   'P 1'
#
loop_
_entity.id
_entity.type
_entity.pdbx_description
1 polymer ?
#
loop_
_entity_poly.entity_id
_entity_poly.type
_entity_poly.pdbx_seq_one_letter_code
_entity_poly.pdbx_strand_id
1 'polypeptide(L)'
;MQIHVANLSAEGLRLEDRIDPEKLPDLAALQQNEDCRFEGPLTVSLRVMPSVGMFQVEGRITGKVILACSRCLAATECPLRNTFRLTFARHIPGDAADSPPEARELQAEELGVVLFEGDQIDFRDIIQEQVILAIPMQPICRQDCRGLCARCGANLNDGPCNCRVDDVDPRLAILKTLKFDS
;
A
#
# COMPACT_ATOMS: atom_id res chain seq x y z
N MET A 1 -6.03 17.39 2.47
CA MET A 1 -7.35 17.22 3.12
C MET A 1 -7.13 17.40 4.61
N GLN A 2 -7.74 18.44 5.21
CA GLN A 2 -7.57 18.82 6.63
C GLN A 2 -8.93 19.03 7.27
N ILE A 3 -9.03 18.69 8.55
CA ILE A 3 -10.22 18.96 9.34
C ILE A 3 -9.85 19.66 10.66
N HIS A 4 -10.74 20.53 11.13
CA HIS A 4 -10.69 21.08 12.48
C HIS A 4 -11.51 20.18 13.40
N VAL A 5 -10.86 19.59 14.41
CA VAL A 5 -11.52 18.65 15.34
C VAL A 5 -12.56 19.34 16.22
N ALA A 6 -12.43 20.66 16.45
CA ALA A 6 -13.39 21.46 17.19
C ALA A 6 -14.77 21.58 16.48
N ASN A 7 -14.80 21.35 15.16
CA ASN A 7 -16.02 21.45 14.35
C ASN A 7 -16.73 20.11 14.14
N LEU A 8 -16.23 19.02 14.77
CA LEU A 8 -16.83 17.71 14.65
C LEU A 8 -18.08 17.60 15.54
N SER A 9 -19.21 17.33 14.90
CA SER A 9 -20.44 16.98 15.62
C SER A 9 -20.38 15.56 16.20
N ALA A 10 -21.25 15.24 17.13
CA ALA A 10 -21.37 13.88 17.68
C ALA A 10 -21.70 12.82 16.61
N GLU A 11 -22.32 13.23 15.50
CA GLU A 11 -22.63 12.35 14.35
C GLU A 11 -21.41 12.06 13.46
N GLY A 12 -20.28 12.75 13.71
CA GLY A 12 -19.08 12.68 12.91
C GLY A 12 -19.14 13.51 11.62
N LEU A 13 -18.14 13.33 10.79
CA LEU A 13 -17.97 14.02 9.51
C LEU A 13 -17.68 13.01 8.41
N ARG A 14 -18.29 13.20 7.25
CA ARG A 14 -17.93 12.48 6.02
C ARG A 14 -17.31 13.45 5.04
N LEU A 15 -16.20 13.01 4.44
CA LEU A 15 -15.45 13.74 3.44
C LEU A 15 -15.31 12.85 2.21
N GLU A 16 -15.52 13.43 1.04
CA GLU A 16 -15.20 12.80 -0.25
C GLU A 16 -14.41 13.80 -1.08
N ASP A 17 -13.32 13.33 -1.67
CA ASP A 17 -12.47 14.15 -2.48
C ASP A 17 -11.85 13.35 -3.62
N ARG A 18 -11.43 14.07 -4.67
CA ARG A 18 -10.66 13.55 -5.79
C ARG A 18 -9.29 14.19 -5.77
N ILE A 19 -8.29 13.42 -5.46
CA ILE A 19 -6.93 13.90 -5.25
C ILE A 19 -6.06 13.45 -6.43
N ASP A 20 -5.42 14.42 -7.08
CA ASP A 20 -4.38 14.14 -8.05
C ASP A 20 -3.15 13.57 -7.35
N PRO A 21 -2.65 12.39 -7.77
CA PRO A 21 -1.44 11.82 -7.19
C PRO A 21 -0.22 12.75 -7.24
N GLU A 22 -0.12 13.60 -8.25
CA GLU A 22 0.96 14.57 -8.39
C GLU A 22 0.99 15.64 -7.29
N LYS A 23 -0.14 15.87 -6.61
CA LYS A 23 -0.23 16.80 -5.47
C LYS A 23 0.23 16.19 -4.16
N LEU A 24 0.54 14.90 -4.17
CA LEU A 24 1.03 14.14 -3.04
C LEU A 24 2.51 13.81 -3.28
N PRO A 25 3.46 14.39 -2.48
CA PRO A 25 4.89 14.35 -2.79
C PRO A 25 5.46 12.95 -3.00
N ASP A 26 5.08 11.98 -2.14
CA ASP A 26 5.61 10.63 -2.24
C ASP A 26 5.08 9.90 -3.48
N LEU A 27 3.82 10.12 -3.84
CA LEU A 27 3.24 9.54 -5.05
C LEU A 27 3.81 10.18 -6.31
N ALA A 28 4.06 11.48 -6.28
CA ALA A 28 4.73 12.19 -7.37
C ALA A 28 6.16 11.67 -7.57
N ALA A 29 6.89 11.39 -6.49
CA ALA A 29 8.23 10.81 -6.55
C ALA A 29 8.22 9.40 -7.18
N LEU A 30 7.24 8.54 -6.83
CA LEU A 30 7.08 7.22 -7.43
C LEU A 30 6.83 7.30 -8.95
N GLN A 31 6.05 8.28 -9.41
CA GLN A 31 5.82 8.50 -10.84
C GLN A 31 7.08 8.99 -11.57
N GLN A 32 7.84 9.89 -10.95
CA GLN A 32 9.10 10.42 -11.51
C GLN A 32 10.17 9.33 -11.65
N ASN A 33 10.21 8.38 -10.74
CA ASN A 33 11.13 7.24 -10.78
C ASN A 33 10.69 6.14 -11.77
N GLU A 34 9.56 6.33 -12.46
CA GLU A 34 8.96 5.35 -13.38
C GLU A 34 8.57 4.02 -12.72
N ASP A 35 8.53 3.96 -11.37
CA ASP A 35 8.13 2.76 -10.64
C ASP A 35 6.66 2.41 -10.87
N CYS A 36 5.82 3.44 -11.04
CA CYS A 36 4.41 3.30 -11.34
C CYS A 36 3.86 4.55 -12.04
N ARG A 37 2.69 4.42 -12.67
CA ARG A 37 1.94 5.55 -13.21
C ARG A 37 0.49 5.48 -12.77
N PHE A 38 0.01 6.48 -12.06
CA PHE A 38 -1.41 6.57 -11.70
C PHE A 38 -2.24 7.00 -12.91
N GLU A 39 -3.40 6.39 -13.08
CA GLU A 39 -4.32 6.70 -14.16
C GLU A 39 -5.49 7.55 -13.63
N GLY A 40 -5.31 8.86 -13.69
CA GLY A 40 -6.27 9.85 -13.21
C GLY A 40 -6.27 10.02 -11.68
N PRO A 41 -7.23 10.79 -11.17
CA PRO A 41 -7.31 11.13 -9.76
C PRO A 41 -7.74 9.94 -8.90
N LEU A 42 -7.23 9.90 -7.68
CA LEU A 42 -7.68 8.98 -6.63
C LEU A 42 -8.98 9.49 -6.01
N THR A 43 -9.94 8.61 -5.84
CA THR A 43 -11.16 8.91 -5.07
C THR A 43 -10.93 8.49 -3.62
N VAL A 44 -11.03 9.44 -2.71
CA VAL A 44 -10.84 9.25 -1.27
C VAL A 44 -12.14 9.57 -0.55
N SER A 45 -12.63 8.65 0.25
CA SER A 45 -13.74 8.91 1.17
C SER A 45 -13.30 8.59 2.60
N LEU A 46 -13.52 9.55 3.51
CA LEU A 46 -13.20 9.42 4.91
C LEU A 46 -14.46 9.61 5.76
N ARG A 47 -14.59 8.81 6.78
CA ARG A 47 -15.58 8.99 7.85
C ARG A 47 -14.84 9.19 9.17
N VAL A 48 -15.00 10.34 9.77
CA VAL A 48 -14.37 10.71 11.04
C VAL A 48 -15.43 10.72 12.12
N MET A 49 -15.24 9.95 13.17
CA MET A 49 -16.19 9.84 14.29
C MET A 49 -15.46 10.19 15.60
N PRO A 50 -15.99 11.11 16.39
CA PRO A 50 -15.45 11.37 17.72
C PRO A 50 -15.71 10.15 18.63
N SER A 51 -14.71 9.83 19.44
CA SER A 51 -14.77 8.85 20.52
C SER A 51 -14.15 9.48 21.77
N VAL A 52 -14.24 8.86 22.93
CA VAL A 52 -13.78 9.45 24.19
C VAL A 52 -12.30 9.85 24.10
N GLY A 53 -12.03 11.16 23.93
CA GLY A 53 -10.66 11.72 23.82
C GLY A 53 -9.91 11.40 22.53
N MET A 54 -10.54 10.70 21.57
CA MET A 54 -9.94 10.22 20.33
C MET A 54 -10.87 10.44 19.14
N PHE A 55 -10.36 10.20 17.92
CA PHE A 55 -11.14 10.25 16.69
C PHE A 55 -10.91 8.97 15.89
N GLN A 56 -11.95 8.22 15.62
CA GLN A 56 -11.89 7.08 14.72
C GLN A 56 -12.08 7.55 13.29
N VAL A 57 -11.17 7.13 12.41
CA VAL A 57 -11.18 7.44 10.99
C VAL A 57 -11.28 6.16 10.19
N GLU A 58 -12.35 6.02 9.45
CA GLU A 58 -12.51 4.97 8.44
C GLU A 58 -12.30 5.60 7.08
N GLY A 59 -11.37 5.05 6.33
CA GLY A 59 -11.03 5.53 5.00
C GLY A 59 -11.22 4.48 3.92
N ARG A 60 -11.59 4.94 2.73
CA ARG A 60 -11.59 4.16 1.50
C ARG A 60 -10.91 4.95 0.42
N ILE A 61 -9.98 4.32 -0.27
CA ILE A 61 -9.27 4.88 -1.41
C ILE A 61 -9.50 3.96 -2.61
N THR A 62 -9.82 4.55 -3.75
CA THR A 62 -9.94 3.82 -5.01
C THR A 62 -9.27 4.60 -6.13
N GLY A 63 -8.69 3.87 -7.08
CA GLY A 63 -8.03 4.43 -8.24
C GLY A 63 -7.49 3.34 -9.15
N LYS A 64 -6.59 3.70 -10.04
CA LYS A 64 -5.91 2.80 -10.95
C LYS A 64 -4.44 3.18 -11.02
N VAL A 65 -3.60 2.17 -11.11
CA VAL A 65 -2.16 2.31 -11.28
C VAL A 65 -1.68 1.38 -12.39
N ILE A 66 -0.79 1.86 -13.23
CA ILE A 66 -0.12 1.09 -14.26
C ILE A 66 1.25 0.70 -13.73
N LEU A 67 1.52 -0.59 -13.73
CA LEU A 67 2.74 -1.21 -13.24
C LEU A 67 3.32 -2.15 -14.30
N ALA A 68 4.60 -2.42 -14.22
CA ALA A 68 5.19 -3.47 -15.03
C ALA A 68 4.81 -4.85 -14.49
N CYS A 69 4.32 -5.73 -15.36
CA CYS A 69 4.05 -7.13 -14.98
C CYS A 69 5.32 -7.80 -14.43
N SER A 70 5.24 -8.42 -13.26
CA SER A 70 6.38 -9.08 -12.61
C SER A 70 6.97 -10.25 -13.42
N ARG A 71 6.25 -10.74 -14.43
CA ARG A 71 6.71 -11.88 -15.26
C ARG A 71 7.21 -11.46 -16.63
N CYS A 72 6.50 -10.57 -17.33
CA CYS A 72 6.81 -10.23 -18.72
C CYS A 72 7.11 -8.75 -18.96
N LEU A 73 7.12 -7.95 -17.91
CA LEU A 73 7.39 -6.50 -17.91
C LEU A 73 6.40 -5.65 -18.73
N ALA A 74 5.35 -6.25 -19.29
CA ALA A 74 4.33 -5.49 -19.98
C ALA A 74 3.59 -4.56 -19.01
N ALA A 75 3.27 -3.35 -19.47
CA ALA A 75 2.46 -2.41 -18.71
C ALA A 75 1.10 -3.02 -18.40
N THR A 76 0.69 -2.99 -17.15
CA THR A 76 -0.50 -3.65 -16.65
C THR A 76 -1.30 -2.69 -15.78
N GLU A 77 -2.56 -2.49 -16.13
CA GLU A 77 -3.49 -1.73 -15.29
C GLU A 77 -3.91 -2.55 -14.07
N CYS A 78 -3.64 -2.01 -12.88
CA CYS A 78 -4.01 -2.62 -11.62
C CYS A 78 -5.04 -1.73 -10.90
N PRO A 79 -6.19 -2.28 -10.47
CA PRO A 79 -7.13 -1.55 -9.65
C PRO A 79 -6.50 -1.31 -8.28
N LEU A 80 -6.49 -0.05 -7.84
CA LEU A 80 -6.07 0.35 -6.52
C LEU A 80 -7.30 0.46 -5.64
N ARG A 81 -7.34 -0.33 -4.57
CA ARG A 81 -8.44 -0.32 -3.61
C ARG A 81 -7.88 -0.57 -2.22
N ASN A 82 -8.11 0.36 -1.32
CA ASN A 82 -7.76 0.20 0.08
C ASN A 82 -8.91 0.66 0.98
N THR A 83 -9.08 -0.03 2.09
CA THR A 83 -9.94 0.39 3.19
C THR A 83 -9.13 0.29 4.46
N PHE A 84 -9.12 1.35 5.24
CA PHE A 84 -8.34 1.39 6.48
C PHE A 84 -9.17 1.98 7.61
N ARG A 85 -8.75 1.66 8.82
CA ARG A 85 -9.29 2.24 10.06
C ARG A 85 -8.11 2.65 10.93
N LEU A 86 -8.12 3.89 11.37
CA LEU A 86 -7.09 4.48 12.23
C LEU A 86 -7.76 5.22 13.38
N THR A 87 -7.06 5.29 14.48
CA THR A 87 -7.47 6.09 15.64
C THR A 87 -6.51 7.26 15.80
N PHE A 88 -7.03 8.46 15.86
CA PHE A 88 -6.24 9.67 16.11
C PHE A 88 -6.41 10.11 17.56
N ALA A 89 -5.31 10.39 18.23
CA ALA A 89 -5.30 10.88 19.61
C ALA A 89 -4.28 11.99 19.79
N ARG A 90 -4.50 12.88 20.78
CA ARG A 90 -3.50 13.90 21.16
C ARG A 90 -2.39 13.33 22.05
N HIS A 91 -2.68 12.26 22.75
CA HIS A 91 -1.74 11.53 23.62
C HIS A 91 -2.18 10.07 23.69
N ILE A 92 -1.25 9.19 23.96
CA ILE A 92 -1.56 7.76 24.12
C ILE A 92 -2.31 7.58 25.44
N PRO A 93 -3.51 6.96 25.45
CA PRO A 93 -4.25 6.70 26.68
C PRO A 93 -3.40 5.84 27.63
N GLY A 94 -3.18 6.33 28.84
CA GLY A 94 -2.38 5.62 29.85
C GLY A 94 -0.93 6.07 29.97
N ASP A 95 -0.43 6.96 29.13
CA ASP A 95 0.82 7.68 29.39
C ASP A 95 0.59 8.72 30.51
N ALA A 96 0.69 8.25 31.76
CA ALA A 96 0.93 9.16 32.85
C ALA A 96 2.37 9.69 32.70
N ALA A 97 2.54 11.00 32.81
CA ALA A 97 3.82 11.71 32.62
C ALA A 97 4.99 11.26 33.55
N ASP A 98 4.80 10.23 34.33
CA ASP A 98 5.71 9.75 35.37
C ASP A 98 6.28 8.33 35.14
N SER A 99 6.05 7.72 33.99
CA SER A 99 6.66 6.41 33.71
C SER A 99 7.95 6.56 32.91
N PRO A 100 9.08 5.95 33.35
CA PRO A 100 10.33 5.99 32.59
C PRO A 100 10.15 5.27 31.24
N PRO A 101 10.89 5.69 30.19
CA PRO A 101 10.75 5.17 28.82
C PRO A 101 11.39 3.77 28.65
N GLU A 102 11.32 2.92 29.66
CA GLU A 102 11.73 1.52 29.54
C GLU A 102 10.64 0.74 28.84
N ALA A 103 11.00 0.13 27.71
CA ALA A 103 10.28 -0.79 26.84
C ALA A 103 8.89 -1.26 27.36
N ARG A 104 7.88 -0.43 27.14
CA ARG A 104 6.49 -0.81 27.38
C ARG A 104 6.00 -1.62 26.18
N GLU A 105 5.47 -2.79 26.43
CA GLU A 105 4.70 -3.51 25.43
C GLU A 105 3.43 -2.73 25.10
N LEU A 106 3.34 -2.22 23.85
CA LEU A 106 2.13 -1.55 23.35
C LEU A 106 0.99 -2.57 23.25
N GLN A 107 -0.18 -2.21 23.74
CA GLN A 107 -1.37 -3.04 23.57
C GLN A 107 -1.85 -2.99 22.12
N ALA A 108 -2.56 -4.02 21.66
CA ALA A 108 -3.03 -4.11 20.27
C ALA A 108 -3.86 -2.90 19.83
N GLU A 109 -4.59 -2.27 20.77
CA GLU A 109 -5.36 -1.06 20.54
C GLU A 109 -4.49 0.19 20.34
N GLU A 110 -3.26 0.19 20.85
CA GLU A 110 -2.30 1.29 20.72
C GLU A 110 -1.53 1.25 19.39
N LEU A 111 -1.46 0.10 18.73
CA LEU A 111 -0.74 -0.11 17.46
C LEU A 111 -1.37 0.62 16.26
N GLY A 112 -2.61 1.05 16.35
CA GLY A 112 -3.31 1.79 15.30
C GLY A 112 -3.54 3.26 15.65
N VAL A 113 -2.83 3.81 16.65
CA VAL A 113 -3.01 5.19 17.09
C VAL A 113 -2.04 6.11 16.36
N VAL A 114 -2.58 7.12 15.69
CA VAL A 114 -1.84 8.21 15.07
C VAL A 114 -1.91 9.43 15.99
N LEU A 115 -0.74 9.90 16.43
CA LEU A 115 -0.69 11.11 17.26
C LEU A 115 -0.81 12.36 16.39
N PHE A 116 -1.55 13.34 16.85
CA PHE A 116 -1.65 14.65 16.21
C PHE A 116 -1.56 15.77 17.24
N GLU A 117 -1.09 16.93 16.80
CA GLU A 117 -0.96 18.11 17.65
C GLU A 117 -1.95 19.19 17.24
N GLY A 118 -2.36 20.01 18.21
CA GLY A 118 -3.27 21.13 17.98
C GLY A 118 -4.72 20.69 17.72
N ASP A 119 -5.43 21.50 16.90
CA ASP A 119 -6.87 21.35 16.61
C ASP A 119 -7.15 20.92 15.16
N GLN A 120 -6.13 20.51 14.41
CA GLN A 120 -6.28 20.08 13.03
C GLN A 120 -5.68 18.69 12.82
N ILE A 121 -6.37 17.87 12.04
CA ILE A 121 -5.85 16.61 11.52
C ILE A 121 -5.64 16.78 10.02
N ASP A 122 -4.39 16.57 9.55
CA ASP A 122 -4.07 16.52 8.14
C ASP A 122 -3.98 15.07 7.68
N PHE A 123 -4.77 14.71 6.69
CA PHE A 123 -4.84 13.34 6.17
C PHE A 123 -3.91 13.10 4.98
N ARG A 124 -3.15 14.09 4.51
CA ARG A 124 -2.33 13.94 3.28
C ARG A 124 -1.33 12.82 3.40
N ASP A 125 -0.56 12.80 4.48
CA ASP A 125 0.49 11.79 4.69
C ASP A 125 -0.10 10.40 4.86
N ILE A 126 -1.20 10.29 5.61
CA ILE A 126 -1.95 9.04 5.77
C ILE A 126 -2.47 8.53 4.42
N ILE A 127 -3.05 9.42 3.61
CA ILE A 127 -3.56 9.03 2.28
C ILE A 127 -2.42 8.52 1.39
N GLN A 128 -1.27 9.20 1.36
CA GLN A 128 -0.09 8.74 0.62
C GLN A 128 0.36 7.35 1.07
N GLU A 129 0.53 7.16 2.38
CA GLU A 129 0.92 5.88 2.97
C GLU A 129 -0.06 4.77 2.58
N GLN A 130 -1.37 5.02 2.73
CA GLN A 130 -2.40 4.03 2.43
C GLN A 130 -2.50 3.72 0.93
N VAL A 131 -2.19 4.66 0.05
CA VAL A 131 -2.07 4.44 -1.39
C VAL A 131 -0.86 3.56 -1.68
N ILE A 132 0.30 3.87 -1.12
CA ILE A 132 1.54 3.10 -1.31
C ILE A 132 1.36 1.65 -0.84
N LEU A 133 0.74 1.45 0.32
CA LEU A 133 0.44 0.12 0.85
C LEU A 133 -0.54 -0.68 -0.02
N ALA A 134 -1.37 0.00 -0.83
CA ALA A 134 -2.32 -0.63 -1.72
C ALA A 134 -1.74 -1.01 -3.10
N ILE A 135 -0.54 -0.52 -3.43
CA ILE A 135 0.13 -0.88 -4.69
C ILE A 135 0.52 -2.36 -4.63
N PRO A 136 0.09 -3.20 -5.60
CA PRO A 136 0.42 -4.61 -5.58
C PRO A 136 1.92 -4.84 -5.76
N MET A 137 2.55 -5.58 -4.86
CA MET A 137 3.98 -5.91 -4.92
C MET A 137 4.32 -6.84 -6.09
N GLN A 138 3.37 -7.63 -6.59
CA GLN A 138 3.57 -8.56 -7.69
C GLN A 138 2.43 -8.43 -8.72
N PRO A 139 2.41 -7.35 -9.51
CA PRO A 139 1.42 -7.17 -10.56
C PRO A 139 1.61 -8.22 -11.65
N ILE A 140 0.53 -8.83 -12.11
CA ILE A 140 0.53 -9.84 -13.18
C ILE A 140 -0.49 -9.42 -14.23
N CYS A 141 -0.07 -9.33 -15.51
CA CYS A 141 -0.94 -8.88 -16.59
C CYS A 141 -2.11 -9.84 -16.86
N ARG A 142 -1.89 -11.15 -16.63
CA ARG A 142 -2.90 -12.22 -16.72
C ARG A 142 -2.43 -13.44 -15.94
N GLN A 143 -3.35 -14.25 -15.44
CA GLN A 143 -3.03 -15.41 -14.58
C GLN A 143 -2.11 -16.43 -15.28
N ASP A 144 -2.31 -16.64 -16.57
CA ASP A 144 -1.57 -17.55 -17.45
C ASP A 144 -0.31 -16.91 -18.08
N CYS A 145 0.15 -15.75 -17.57
CA CYS A 145 1.33 -15.06 -18.08
C CYS A 145 2.56 -15.98 -18.02
N ARG A 146 3.14 -16.24 -19.18
CA ARG A 146 4.32 -17.13 -19.34
C ARG A 146 5.64 -16.43 -19.03
N GLY A 147 5.64 -15.11 -18.93
CA GLY A 147 6.81 -14.32 -18.59
C GLY A 147 7.81 -14.17 -19.72
N LEU A 148 9.02 -13.79 -19.35
CA LEU A 148 10.17 -13.70 -20.25
C LEU A 148 11.00 -14.98 -20.20
N CYS A 149 11.63 -15.33 -21.31
CA CYS A 149 12.62 -16.39 -21.34
C CYS A 149 13.84 -16.00 -20.49
N ALA A 150 14.24 -16.85 -19.55
CA ALA A 150 15.38 -16.59 -18.67
C ALA A 150 16.73 -16.49 -19.42
N ARG A 151 16.83 -17.00 -20.66
CA ARG A 151 18.07 -16.98 -21.45
C ARG A 151 18.14 -15.78 -22.38
N CYS A 152 17.09 -15.51 -23.15
CA CYS A 152 17.12 -14.53 -24.23
C CYS A 152 16.20 -13.32 -23.99
N GLY A 153 15.42 -13.30 -22.90
CA GLY A 153 14.48 -12.21 -22.61
C GLY A 153 13.24 -12.13 -23.53
N ALA A 154 13.08 -13.08 -24.47
CA ALA A 154 11.90 -13.09 -25.33
C ALA A 154 10.63 -13.26 -24.51
N ASN A 155 9.58 -12.52 -24.88
CA ASN A 155 8.28 -12.64 -24.22
C ASN A 155 7.60 -13.95 -24.65
N LEU A 156 7.49 -14.89 -23.72
CA LEU A 156 6.91 -16.21 -23.98
C LEU A 156 5.40 -16.18 -24.18
N ASN A 157 4.76 -15.05 -23.95
CA ASN A 157 3.35 -14.86 -24.28
C ASN A 157 3.10 -14.70 -25.79
N ASP A 158 4.12 -14.21 -26.52
CA ASP A 158 4.04 -13.95 -27.96
C ASP A 158 4.41 -15.22 -28.79
N GLY A 159 4.99 -16.23 -28.12
CA GLY A 159 5.35 -17.49 -28.72
C GLY A 159 6.54 -18.16 -28.04
N PRO A 160 6.86 -19.41 -28.40
CA PRO A 160 8.04 -20.09 -27.88
C PRO A 160 9.32 -19.49 -28.46
N CYS A 161 10.37 -19.39 -27.67
CA CYS A 161 11.70 -19.08 -28.14
C CYS A 161 12.47 -20.38 -28.49
N ASN A 162 13.56 -20.25 -29.26
CA ASN A 162 14.42 -21.40 -29.68
C ASN A 162 15.47 -21.79 -28.63
N CYS A 163 15.39 -21.25 -27.42
CA CYS A 163 16.33 -21.58 -26.34
C CYS A 163 16.03 -22.96 -25.77
N ARG A 164 17.07 -23.81 -25.66
CA ARG A 164 16.95 -25.06 -24.91
C ARG A 164 16.94 -24.78 -23.40
N VAL A 165 16.01 -25.37 -22.67
CA VAL A 165 15.81 -25.22 -21.22
C VAL A 165 16.62 -26.26 -20.43
N ASP A 166 17.78 -26.67 -20.87
CA ASP A 166 18.50 -27.83 -20.32
C ASP A 166 19.64 -27.53 -19.35
N ASP A 167 19.69 -26.38 -18.70
CA ASP A 167 20.76 -26.12 -17.73
C ASP A 167 20.25 -26.02 -16.33
N VAL A 168 20.29 -27.16 -15.65
CA VAL A 168 20.34 -27.15 -14.17
C VAL A 168 21.73 -26.66 -13.79
N ASP A 169 21.83 -25.64 -12.96
CA ASP A 169 23.10 -25.18 -12.38
C ASP A 169 23.87 -26.43 -11.89
N PRO A 170 25.12 -26.65 -12.34
CA PRO A 170 25.91 -27.82 -11.95
C PRO A 170 26.00 -28.02 -10.44
N ARG A 171 25.96 -26.92 -9.66
CA ARG A 171 25.94 -26.93 -8.19
C ARG A 171 24.68 -27.54 -7.62
N LEU A 172 23.56 -27.45 -8.32
CA LEU A 172 22.25 -27.97 -7.92
C LEU A 172 21.92 -29.32 -8.58
N ALA A 173 22.78 -29.85 -9.42
CA ALA A 173 22.56 -31.10 -10.16
C ALA A 173 22.29 -32.30 -9.21
N ILE A 174 22.90 -32.29 -8.03
CA ILE A 174 22.70 -33.32 -7.00
C ILE A 174 21.26 -33.41 -6.52
N LEU A 175 20.48 -32.28 -6.57
CA LEU A 175 19.08 -32.26 -6.16
C LEU A 175 18.17 -33.13 -7.05
N LYS A 176 18.59 -33.42 -8.29
CA LYS A 176 17.88 -34.36 -9.20
C LYS A 176 17.83 -35.79 -8.68
N THR A 177 18.72 -36.14 -7.74
CA THR A 177 18.81 -37.51 -7.19
C THR A 177 17.91 -37.69 -5.95
N LEU A 178 17.34 -36.60 -5.41
CA LEU A 178 16.43 -36.68 -4.28
C LEU A 178 15.10 -37.32 -4.71
N LYS A 179 14.77 -38.41 -4.09
CA LYS A 179 13.44 -39.05 -4.18
C LYS A 179 12.66 -38.62 -2.97
N PHE A 180 11.50 -38.01 -3.22
CA PHE A 180 10.53 -37.73 -2.16
C PHE A 180 9.58 -38.92 -2.12
N ASP A 181 9.63 -39.70 -1.04
CA ASP A 181 8.61 -40.72 -0.76
C ASP A 181 7.33 -39.98 -0.35
N SER A 182 6.24 -40.24 -1.10
CA SER A 182 4.89 -39.67 -0.87
C SER A 182 4.11 -40.51 0.10
#